data_e0e77a90bfd1136f98ac38c875b65461
#
_entry.id   e0e77a90bfd1136f98ac38c875b65461
#
_cell.length_a   1.000
_cell.length_b   1.000
_cell.length_c   1.000
_cell.angle_alpha   90.00
_cell.angle_beta   90.00
_cell.angle_gamma   90.00
#
_symmetry.space_group_name_H-M   'P 1'
#
loop_
_entity.id
_entity.type
_entity.pdbx_description
1 polymer ?
#
loop_
_entity_poly.entity_id
_entity_poly.type
_entity_poly.pdbx_seq_one_letter_code
_entity_poly.pdbx_strand_id
1 'polypeptide(L)'
;MNVLVAYASRHGATRGIAERIATALGEAGISAEAKPVDQVRTLDPYDAFVIGSAAYMFHWLREATAFVKRHHSLLFHRPVWLFSSGPLGTELVDDKGQDILETTRPREFNELSALIHP
;
A
#
# COMPACT_ATOMS: atom_id res chain seq x y z
N MET A 1 -10.48 -15.11 2.43
CA MET A 1 -9.28 -14.29 2.10
C MET A 1 -9.11 -13.20 3.11
N ASN A 2 -7.91 -13.06 3.61
CA ASN A 2 -7.55 -12.01 4.56
C ASN A 2 -6.65 -10.98 3.88
N VAL A 3 -7.05 -9.72 3.92
CA VAL A 3 -6.32 -8.62 3.29
C VAL A 3 -5.81 -7.66 4.35
N LEU A 4 -4.53 -7.32 4.27
CA LEU A 4 -3.96 -6.28 5.11
C LEU A 4 -3.87 -4.99 4.30
N VAL A 5 -4.43 -3.92 4.84
CA VAL A 5 -4.27 -2.57 4.28
C VAL A 5 -3.26 -1.85 5.18
N ALA A 6 -2.00 -1.88 4.78
CA ALA A 6 -0.91 -1.28 5.54
C ALA A 6 -0.66 0.15 5.04
N TYR A 7 -0.45 1.10 5.95
CA TYR A 7 -0.31 2.48 5.56
C TYR A 7 0.73 3.23 6.40
N ALA A 8 1.29 4.27 5.79
CA ALA A 8 2.12 5.26 6.47
C ALA A 8 1.50 6.64 6.24
N SER A 9 1.26 7.39 7.32
CA SER A 9 0.55 8.66 7.26
C SER A 9 1.17 9.67 8.21
N ARG A 10 1.18 10.94 7.80
CA ARG A 10 1.65 12.05 8.65
C ARG A 10 0.50 12.81 9.29
N HIS A 11 -0.55 13.06 8.53
CA HIS A 11 -1.65 13.93 8.96
C HIS A 11 -3.02 13.25 8.89
N GLY A 12 -3.05 11.95 8.82
CA GLY A 12 -4.29 11.18 8.89
C GLY A 12 -5.02 10.97 7.58
N ALA A 13 -4.64 11.63 6.49
CA ALA A 13 -5.32 11.47 5.21
C ALA A 13 -5.16 10.05 4.65
N THR A 14 -3.95 9.53 4.67
CA THR A 14 -3.67 8.18 4.19
C THR A 14 -4.37 7.13 5.07
N ARG A 15 -4.40 7.36 6.37
CA ARG A 15 -5.13 6.50 7.30
C ARG A 15 -6.61 6.42 6.94
N GLY A 16 -7.25 7.56 6.66
CA GLY A 16 -8.65 7.60 6.27
C GLY A 16 -8.92 6.82 5.00
N ILE A 17 -8.04 6.92 4.02
CA ILE A 17 -8.14 6.17 2.76
C ILE A 17 -8.00 4.67 3.04
N ALA A 18 -7.01 4.28 3.83
CA ALA A 18 -6.77 2.88 4.16
C ALA A 18 -7.99 2.27 4.88
N GLU A 19 -8.56 3.00 5.83
CA GLU A 19 -9.74 2.55 6.57
C GLU A 19 -10.95 2.40 5.65
N ARG A 20 -11.13 3.31 4.69
CA ARG A 20 -12.21 3.20 3.71
C ARG A 20 -12.04 2.01 2.79
N ILE A 21 -10.81 1.72 2.38
CA ILE A 21 -10.51 0.54 1.56
C ILE A 21 -10.87 -0.72 2.34
N ALA A 22 -10.44 -0.82 3.59
CA ALA A 22 -10.74 -1.99 4.43
C ALA A 22 -12.24 -2.16 4.63
N THR A 23 -12.97 -1.08 4.86
CA THR A 23 -14.42 -1.11 5.01
C THR A 23 -15.11 -1.60 3.73
N ALA A 24 -14.69 -1.08 2.58
CA ALA A 24 -15.27 -1.47 1.30
C ALA A 24 -15.02 -2.95 1.00
N LEU A 25 -13.84 -3.47 1.30
CA LEU A 25 -13.54 -4.88 1.15
C LEU A 25 -14.41 -5.73 2.06
N GLY A 26 -14.61 -5.29 3.30
CA GLY A 26 -15.49 -5.98 4.24
C GLY A 26 -16.93 -6.03 3.76
N GLU A 27 -17.42 -4.97 3.17
CA GLU A 27 -18.78 -4.92 2.59
C GLU A 27 -18.91 -5.88 1.40
N ALA A 28 -17.81 -6.16 0.72
CA ALA A 28 -17.79 -7.12 -0.39
C ALA A 28 -17.57 -8.56 0.08
N GLY A 29 -17.55 -8.80 1.40
CA GLY A 29 -17.39 -10.15 1.94
C GLY A 29 -15.93 -10.58 2.14
N ILE A 30 -14.98 -9.65 2.02
CA ILE A 30 -13.55 -9.94 2.18
C ILE A 30 -13.11 -9.46 3.56
N SER A 31 -12.46 -10.34 4.32
CA SER A 31 -11.91 -9.95 5.62
C SER A 31 -10.71 -9.01 5.39
N ALA A 32 -10.80 -7.79 5.87
CA ALA A 32 -9.76 -6.78 5.66
C ALA A 32 -9.51 -5.99 6.93
N GLU A 33 -8.26 -5.61 7.14
CA GLU A 33 -7.84 -4.88 8.32
C GLU A 33 -6.85 -3.79 7.93
N ALA A 34 -7.06 -2.57 8.42
CA ALA A 34 -6.15 -1.45 8.18
C ALA A 34 -5.24 -1.26 9.38
N LYS A 35 -3.93 -1.20 9.16
CA LYS A 35 -2.93 -0.98 10.21
C LYS A 35 -1.80 -0.08 9.73
N PRO A 36 -1.30 0.81 10.60
CA PRO A 36 -0.06 1.52 10.26
C PRO A 36 1.10 0.54 10.15
N VAL A 37 2.02 0.83 9.23
CA VAL A 37 3.14 -0.08 8.93
C VAL A 37 4.02 -0.37 10.16
N ASP A 38 4.13 0.57 11.10
CA ASP A 38 4.93 0.38 12.31
C ASP A 38 4.27 -0.54 13.35
N GLN A 39 3.01 -0.90 13.14
CA GLN A 39 2.29 -1.84 14.00
C GLN A 39 2.13 -3.22 13.39
N VAL A 40 2.63 -3.41 12.18
CA VAL A 40 2.55 -4.70 11.50
C VAL A 40 3.80 -5.52 11.84
N ARG A 41 3.61 -6.67 12.47
CA ARG A 41 4.72 -7.51 12.90
C ARG A 41 4.96 -8.70 11.99
N THR A 42 3.89 -9.27 11.44
CA THR A 42 4.00 -10.42 10.57
C THR A 42 2.98 -10.31 9.44
N LEU A 43 3.35 -10.80 8.25
CA LEU A 43 2.48 -10.81 7.08
C LEU A 43 1.90 -12.19 6.80
N ASP A 44 2.33 -13.22 7.50
CA ASP A 44 1.94 -14.61 7.22
C ASP A 44 0.42 -14.85 7.22
N PRO A 45 -0.38 -14.26 8.12
CA PRO A 45 -1.82 -14.52 8.14
C PRO A 45 -2.60 -13.94 6.95
N TYR A 46 -1.97 -13.08 6.14
CA TYR A 46 -2.68 -12.36 5.09
C TYR A 46 -2.43 -12.98 3.73
N ASP A 47 -3.48 -13.01 2.90
CA ASP A 47 -3.42 -13.56 1.55
C ASP A 47 -3.07 -12.51 0.51
N ALA A 48 -3.41 -11.25 0.78
CA ALA A 48 -3.19 -10.15 -0.13
C ALA A 48 -2.92 -8.86 0.65
N PHE A 49 -2.36 -7.87 -0.03
CA PHE A 49 -1.92 -6.63 0.62
C PHE A 49 -2.28 -5.42 -0.21
N VAL A 50 -2.73 -4.37 0.48
CA VAL A 50 -2.82 -3.03 -0.07
C VAL A 50 -1.89 -2.17 0.76
N ILE A 51 -0.89 -1.56 0.15
CA ILE A 51 0.12 -0.80 0.88
C ILE A 51 0.10 0.64 0.37
N GLY A 52 -0.10 1.57 1.29
CA GLY A 52 -0.21 2.96 0.94
C GLY A 52 0.61 3.89 1.81
N SER A 53 0.93 5.05 1.26
CA SER A 53 1.70 6.06 1.96
C SER A 53 1.32 7.46 1.49
N ALA A 54 1.45 8.42 2.39
CA ALA A 54 1.49 9.81 1.99
C ALA A 54 2.74 10.02 1.12
N ALA A 55 2.63 10.92 0.13
CA ALA A 55 3.73 11.24 -0.75
C ALA A 55 4.12 12.71 -0.58
N TYR A 56 5.42 12.96 -0.48
CA TYR A 56 6.00 14.30 -0.44
C TYR A 56 7.05 14.42 -1.53
N MET A 57 6.94 15.43 -2.35
CA MET A 57 7.90 15.69 -3.43
C MET A 57 8.10 14.46 -4.33
N PHE A 58 7.01 13.74 -4.59
CA PHE A 58 6.99 12.50 -5.39
C PHE A 58 7.71 11.32 -4.72
N HIS A 59 7.84 11.35 -3.38
CA HIS A 59 8.43 10.26 -2.62
C HIS A 59 7.46 9.77 -1.56
N TRP A 60 7.42 8.46 -1.38
CA TRP A 60 6.72 7.86 -0.26
C TRP A 60 7.43 8.18 1.05
N LEU A 61 6.68 8.08 2.14
CA LEU A 61 7.29 8.15 3.46
C LEU A 61 8.30 7.01 3.63
N ARG A 62 9.40 7.31 4.31
CA ARG A 62 10.49 6.35 4.49
C ARG A 62 10.04 5.04 5.13
N GLU A 63 9.15 5.11 6.11
CA GLU A 63 8.65 3.93 6.81
C GLU A 63 7.87 3.01 5.88
N ALA A 64 7.15 3.52 4.89
CA ALA A 64 6.43 2.70 3.93
C ALA A 64 7.40 1.99 2.99
N THR A 65 8.38 2.71 2.48
CA THR A 65 9.43 2.14 1.61
C THR A 65 10.19 1.05 2.36
N ALA A 66 10.59 1.32 3.59
CA ALA A 66 11.30 0.36 4.42
C ALA A 66 10.46 -0.89 4.69
N PHE A 67 9.16 -0.72 4.90
CA PHE A 67 8.23 -1.84 5.11
C PHE A 67 8.21 -2.78 3.90
N VAL A 68 8.06 -2.23 2.70
CA VAL A 68 8.04 -3.03 1.48
C VAL A 68 9.38 -3.74 1.27
N LYS A 69 10.48 -3.04 1.47
CA LYS A 69 11.81 -3.64 1.30
C LYS A 69 12.07 -4.76 2.31
N ARG A 70 11.62 -4.58 3.55
CA ARG A 70 11.80 -5.58 4.61
C ARG A 70 11.04 -6.87 4.29
N HIS A 71 9.85 -6.76 3.73
CA HIS A 71 8.96 -7.89 3.50
C HIS A 71 8.88 -8.32 2.05
N HIS A 72 9.79 -7.87 1.20
CA HIS A 72 9.66 -8.08 -0.25
C HIS A 72 9.58 -9.56 -0.65
N SER A 73 10.27 -10.45 0.04
CA SER A 73 10.25 -11.87 -0.30
C SER A 73 8.85 -12.46 -0.22
N LEU A 74 8.11 -12.14 0.84
CA LEU A 74 6.75 -12.62 1.00
C LEU A 74 5.80 -11.90 0.04
N LEU A 75 5.95 -10.58 -0.09
CA LEU A 75 5.09 -9.78 -0.95
C LEU A 75 5.22 -10.16 -2.42
N PHE A 76 6.40 -10.61 -2.84
CA PHE A 76 6.64 -11.06 -4.21
C PHE A 76 5.72 -12.23 -4.61
N HIS A 77 5.31 -13.05 -3.66
CA HIS A 77 4.52 -14.25 -3.88
C HIS A 77 3.03 -14.08 -3.62
N ARG A 78 2.56 -12.86 -3.36
CA ARG A 78 1.14 -12.60 -3.05
C ARG A 78 0.65 -11.37 -3.80
N PRO A 79 -0.66 -11.26 -4.05
CA PRO A 79 -1.21 -10.06 -4.69
C PRO A 79 -0.96 -8.81 -3.84
N VAL A 80 -0.42 -7.77 -4.44
CA VAL A 80 -0.11 -6.51 -3.77
C VAL A 80 -0.55 -5.35 -4.63
N TRP A 81 -1.26 -4.40 -4.02
CA TRP A 81 -1.63 -3.13 -4.64
C TRP A 81 -0.97 -2.00 -3.87
N LEU A 82 -0.44 -1.04 -4.59
CA LEU A 82 0.18 0.14 -3.98
C LEU A 82 -0.69 1.36 -4.25
N PHE A 83 -0.81 2.24 -3.25
CA PHE A 83 -1.45 3.52 -3.47
C PHE A 83 -0.67 4.65 -2.81
N SER A 84 -0.88 5.85 -3.32
CA SER A 84 -0.22 7.05 -2.82
C SER A 84 -1.26 8.13 -2.55
N SER A 85 -1.10 8.85 -1.46
CA SER A 85 -1.94 9.98 -1.11
C SER A 85 -1.07 11.24 -1.07
N GLY A 86 -1.43 12.25 -1.81
CA GLY A 86 -0.67 13.49 -1.88
C GLY A 86 -1.56 14.71 -2.09
N PRO A 87 -0.96 15.89 -2.30
CA PRO A 87 -1.72 17.12 -2.46
C PRO A 87 -2.69 17.09 -3.64
N LEU A 88 -2.43 16.27 -4.65
CA LEU A 88 -3.25 16.18 -5.85
C LEU A 88 -4.27 15.05 -5.81
N GLY A 89 -4.40 14.35 -4.66
CA GLY A 89 -5.37 13.27 -4.49
C GLY A 89 -4.74 11.91 -4.31
N THR A 90 -5.53 10.87 -4.57
CA THR A 90 -5.12 9.49 -4.38
C THR A 90 -4.80 8.86 -5.73
N GLU A 91 -3.68 8.16 -5.80
CA GLU A 91 -3.25 7.43 -6.98
C GLU A 91 -3.20 5.95 -6.68
N LEU A 92 -3.69 5.15 -7.61
CA LEU A 92 -3.73 3.70 -7.47
C LEU A 92 -2.83 3.05 -8.50
N VAL A 93 -2.13 2.03 -8.06
CA VAL A 93 -1.27 1.22 -8.91
C VAL A 93 -1.79 -0.21 -8.82
N ASP A 94 -2.00 -0.88 -9.96
CA ASP A 94 -2.53 -2.23 -9.97
C ASP A 94 -1.47 -3.25 -9.52
N ASP A 95 -1.84 -4.53 -9.49
CA ASP A 95 -0.95 -5.60 -9.02
C ASP A 95 0.27 -5.81 -9.94
N LYS A 96 0.29 -5.19 -11.10
CA LYS A 96 1.43 -5.20 -12.02
C LYS A 96 2.29 -3.95 -11.89
N GLY A 97 1.94 -3.05 -10.98
CA GLY A 97 2.65 -1.83 -10.77
C GLY A 97 2.33 -0.72 -11.77
N GLN A 98 1.25 -0.87 -12.53
CA GLN A 98 0.84 0.18 -13.47
C GLN A 98 0.02 1.24 -12.77
N ASP A 99 0.44 2.48 -12.92
CA ASP A 99 -0.22 3.63 -12.34
C ASP A 99 -1.43 4.00 -13.19
N ILE A 100 -2.59 4.14 -12.55
CA ILE A 100 -3.83 4.49 -13.24
C ILE A 100 -3.85 5.99 -13.59
N LEU A 101 -3.19 6.81 -12.74
CA LEU A 101 -3.07 8.26 -12.94
C LEU A 101 -1.60 8.64 -12.90
N GLU A 102 -0.96 8.74 -14.05
CA GLU A 102 0.49 8.84 -14.16
C GLU A 102 1.13 10.13 -13.65
N THR A 103 0.34 11.17 -13.35
CA THR A 103 0.87 12.51 -13.18
C THR A 103 1.67 12.77 -11.91
N THR A 104 1.42 12.03 -10.83
CA THR A 104 2.07 12.25 -9.54
C THR A 104 2.64 10.98 -8.92
N ARG A 105 2.99 10.04 -9.76
CA ARG A 105 3.52 8.75 -9.33
C ARG A 105 4.80 8.91 -8.51
N PRO A 106 4.88 8.35 -7.30
CA PRO A 106 6.12 8.39 -6.51
C PRO A 106 7.28 7.72 -7.26
N ARG A 107 8.47 8.28 -7.09
CA ARG A 107 9.66 7.73 -7.75
C ARG A 107 9.96 6.30 -7.36
N GLU A 108 9.60 5.94 -6.12
CA GLU A 108 9.86 4.61 -5.58
C GLU A 108 8.98 3.52 -6.20
N PHE A 109 7.87 3.88 -6.88
CA PHE A 109 6.93 2.86 -7.37
C PHE A 109 7.58 1.87 -8.34
N ASN A 110 8.41 2.34 -9.26
CA ASN A 110 9.08 1.43 -10.19
C ASN A 110 10.02 0.47 -9.45
N GLU A 111 10.79 0.99 -8.52
CA GLU A 111 11.71 0.18 -7.71
C GLU A 111 10.95 -0.82 -6.85
N LEU A 112 9.92 -0.35 -6.15
CA LEU A 112 9.14 -1.20 -5.26
C LEU A 112 8.33 -2.23 -6.03
N SER A 113 7.78 -1.87 -7.18
CA SER A 113 7.03 -2.80 -8.01
C SER A 113 7.93 -3.96 -8.48
N ALA A 114 9.18 -3.67 -8.82
CA ALA A 114 10.13 -4.71 -9.21
C ALA A 114 10.41 -5.69 -8.07
N LEU A 115 10.33 -5.25 -6.82
CA LEU A 115 10.55 -6.10 -5.65
C LEU A 115 9.36 -6.99 -5.30
N ILE A 116 8.14 -6.60 -5.65
CA ILE A 116 6.92 -7.26 -5.19
C ILE A 116 6.06 -7.83 -6.32
N HIS A 117 6.35 -7.50 -7.57
CA HIS A 117 5.63 -8.05 -8.72
C HIS A 117 6.59 -8.82 -9.60
N PRO A 118 6.31 -10.11 -9.83
CA PRO A 118 7.13 -10.95 -10.70
C PRO A 118 7.10 -10.50 -12.15
#